data_046cd78eb814b553d48d5e71c1ffbcc1
#
_entry.id   046cd78eb814b553d48d5e71c1ffbcc1
#
_cell.length_a   1.000
_cell.length_b   1.000
_cell.length_c   1.000
_cell.angle_alpha   90.00
_cell.angle_beta   90.00
_cell.angle_gamma   90.00
#
_symmetry.space_group_name_H-M   'P 1'
#
loop_
_entity.id
_entity.type
_entity.pdbx_description
1 polymer ?
#
loop_
_entity_poly.entity_id
_entity_poly.type
_entity_poly.pdbx_seq_one_letter_code
_entity_poly.pdbx_strand_id
1 'polypeptide(L)'
;MNKRKRTRSRLDIVYTILDFLRLILITVVAAVVILVFVARKEEVKGTSMYPTLQEGESVIINMAANYVGDIKRFDVVVAREYRSDDLWVKRVIGLPGETISYREGVLYIDGNKVAEPFLDKSYVEQVKSRTNTKYFTQDYTSEKLGRDEYLLVGDNRNESLDSRNEAVGPFKREQIIARGVFVYKPFSKARYVGNGG
;
A
#
# COMPACT_ATOMS: atom_id res chain seq x y z
N MET A 1 -53.18 2.39 -40.38
CA MET A 1 -52.18 1.41 -39.97
C MET A 1 -52.28 1.24 -38.43
N ASN A 2 -52.96 0.22 -37.97
CA ASN A 2 -53.38 0.05 -36.56
C ASN A 2 -52.29 -0.78 -35.80
N LYS A 3 -51.43 -0.12 -35.00
CA LYS A 3 -50.48 -0.80 -34.12
C LYS A 3 -51.25 -1.47 -32.99
N ARG A 4 -51.51 -2.80 -33.08
CA ARG A 4 -52.04 -3.60 -31.98
C ARG A 4 -51.06 -3.46 -30.78
N LYS A 5 -51.48 -2.79 -29.71
CA LYS A 5 -50.81 -2.85 -28.41
C LYS A 5 -50.88 -4.31 -27.90
N ARG A 6 -49.74 -4.98 -27.93
CA ARG A 6 -49.59 -6.34 -27.36
C ARG A 6 -49.76 -6.23 -25.86
N THR A 7 -50.88 -6.64 -25.32
CA THR A 7 -51.10 -6.75 -23.88
C THR A 7 -50.14 -7.82 -23.33
N ARG A 8 -49.22 -7.45 -22.48
CA ARG A 8 -48.31 -8.37 -21.82
C ARG A 8 -49.15 -9.37 -20.99
N SER A 9 -48.92 -10.67 -21.18
CA SER A 9 -49.57 -11.72 -20.42
C SER A 9 -49.05 -11.67 -18.97
N ARG A 10 -49.81 -12.18 -18.02
CA ARG A 10 -49.35 -12.30 -16.62
C ARG A 10 -48.04 -13.11 -16.53
N LEU A 11 -47.86 -14.09 -17.36
CA LEU A 11 -46.61 -14.86 -17.47
C LEU A 11 -45.42 -14.03 -17.95
N ASP A 12 -45.60 -13.16 -18.92
CA ASP A 12 -44.54 -12.27 -19.42
C ASP A 12 -44.05 -11.31 -18.29
N ILE A 13 -44.99 -10.87 -17.44
CA ILE A 13 -44.65 -10.01 -16.29
C ILE A 13 -43.84 -10.80 -15.25
N VAL A 14 -44.27 -12.04 -14.94
CA VAL A 14 -43.57 -12.92 -13.99
C VAL A 14 -42.16 -13.21 -14.48
N TYR A 15 -41.96 -13.57 -15.74
CA TYR A 15 -40.64 -13.80 -16.30
C TYR A 15 -39.76 -12.53 -16.25
N THR A 16 -40.31 -11.36 -16.57
CA THR A 16 -39.57 -10.11 -16.48
C THR A 16 -39.10 -9.82 -15.03
N ILE A 17 -39.95 -10.08 -14.05
CA ILE A 17 -39.60 -9.93 -12.63
C ILE A 17 -38.50 -10.92 -12.22
N LEU A 18 -38.63 -12.17 -12.62
CA LEU A 18 -37.62 -13.20 -12.33
C LEU A 18 -36.27 -12.87 -12.96
N ASP A 19 -36.24 -12.41 -14.19
CA ASP A 19 -35.00 -11.97 -14.86
C ASP A 19 -34.37 -10.78 -14.17
N PHE A 20 -35.17 -9.82 -13.72
CA PHE A 20 -34.68 -8.67 -12.97
C PHE A 20 -34.10 -9.08 -11.59
N LEU A 21 -34.78 -9.96 -10.87
CA LEU A 21 -34.28 -10.51 -9.60
C LEU A 21 -33.00 -11.32 -9.80
N ARG A 22 -32.92 -12.11 -10.88
CA ARG A 22 -31.70 -12.83 -11.24
C ARG A 22 -30.52 -11.88 -11.52
N LEU A 23 -30.76 -10.80 -12.26
CA LEU A 23 -29.75 -9.80 -12.53
C LEU A 23 -29.24 -9.13 -11.26
N ILE A 24 -30.15 -8.75 -10.35
CA ILE A 24 -29.79 -8.20 -9.04
C ILE A 24 -28.94 -9.20 -8.25
N LEU A 25 -29.38 -10.46 -8.19
CA LEU A 25 -28.65 -11.51 -7.47
C LEU A 25 -27.22 -11.69 -8.03
N ILE A 26 -27.07 -11.78 -9.34
CA ILE A 26 -25.75 -11.89 -10.01
C ILE A 26 -24.88 -10.67 -9.67
N THR A 27 -25.45 -9.46 -9.74
CA THR A 27 -24.71 -8.23 -9.44
C THR A 27 -24.25 -8.19 -7.98
N VAL A 28 -25.12 -8.57 -7.05
CA VAL A 28 -24.79 -8.63 -5.61
C VAL A 28 -23.70 -9.68 -5.35
N VAL A 29 -23.83 -10.87 -5.92
CA VAL A 29 -22.82 -11.94 -5.78
C VAL A 29 -21.48 -11.49 -6.35
N ALA A 30 -21.47 -10.88 -7.54
CA ALA A 30 -20.25 -10.35 -8.15
C ALA A 30 -19.60 -9.25 -7.27
N ALA A 31 -20.41 -8.34 -6.73
CA ALA A 31 -19.92 -7.29 -5.83
C ALA A 31 -19.32 -7.89 -4.53
N VAL A 32 -19.97 -8.87 -3.93
CA VAL A 32 -19.47 -9.57 -2.74
C VAL A 32 -18.16 -10.28 -3.04
N VAL A 33 -18.07 -11.01 -4.15
CA VAL A 33 -16.83 -11.68 -4.58
C VAL A 33 -15.70 -10.67 -4.74
N ILE A 34 -15.95 -9.55 -5.42
CA ILE A 34 -14.95 -8.48 -5.60
C ILE A 34 -14.51 -7.94 -4.22
N LEU A 35 -15.45 -7.63 -3.33
CA LEU A 35 -15.12 -7.10 -2.01
C LEU A 35 -14.31 -8.09 -1.15
N VAL A 36 -14.64 -9.38 -1.21
CA VAL A 36 -13.95 -10.41 -0.41
C VAL A 36 -12.54 -10.69 -0.92
N PHE A 37 -12.35 -10.75 -2.25
CA PHE A 37 -11.04 -11.11 -2.84
C PHE A 37 -10.13 -9.92 -3.13
N VAL A 38 -10.68 -8.71 -3.18
CA VAL A 38 -9.93 -7.48 -3.55
C VAL A 38 -9.57 -6.62 -2.35
N ALA A 39 -10.40 -6.64 -1.29
CA ALA A 39 -10.24 -5.78 -0.13
C ALA A 39 -10.03 -6.60 1.16
N ARG A 40 -8.86 -6.46 1.76
CA ARG A 40 -8.56 -7.07 3.06
C ARG A 40 -8.53 -5.98 4.14
N LYS A 41 -9.20 -6.24 5.27
CA LYS A 41 -9.18 -5.35 6.44
C LYS A 41 -8.08 -5.79 7.37
N GLU A 42 -7.24 -4.85 7.77
CA GLU A 42 -6.16 -5.07 8.73
C GLU A 42 -6.09 -3.91 9.72
N GLU A 43 -5.39 -4.14 10.82
CA GLU A 43 -5.06 -3.11 11.79
C GLU A 43 -3.55 -2.85 11.74
N VAL A 44 -3.17 -1.57 11.72
CA VAL A 44 -1.77 -1.16 11.75
C VAL A 44 -1.17 -1.52 13.11
N LYS A 45 -0.16 -2.39 13.09
CA LYS A 45 0.60 -2.78 14.26
C LYS A 45 1.99 -2.18 14.19
N GLY A 46 2.42 -1.58 15.30
CA GLY A 46 3.73 -0.96 15.43
C GLY A 46 3.82 0.43 14.79
N THR A 47 4.99 1.01 14.92
CA THR A 47 5.25 2.44 14.66
C THR A 47 6.11 2.69 13.42
N SER A 48 6.46 1.65 12.66
CA SER A 48 7.45 1.74 11.57
C SER A 48 7.09 2.72 10.45
N MET A 49 5.80 3.02 10.26
CA MET A 49 5.31 3.98 9.27
C MET A 49 4.81 5.30 9.87
N TYR A 50 5.05 5.52 11.17
CA TYR A 50 4.70 6.79 11.80
C TYR A 50 5.54 7.95 11.21
N PRO A 51 4.98 9.14 10.98
CA PRO A 51 3.61 9.57 11.26
C PRO A 51 2.59 9.26 10.15
N THR A 52 3.02 8.71 9.02
CA THR A 52 2.17 8.41 7.84
C THR A 52 1.03 7.46 8.19
N LEU A 53 1.33 6.40 8.94
CA LEU A 53 0.35 5.49 9.54
C LEU A 53 0.60 5.40 11.04
N GLN A 54 -0.48 5.34 11.82
CA GLN A 54 -0.42 5.27 13.28
C GLN A 54 -0.89 3.89 13.75
N GLU A 55 -0.27 3.39 14.81
CA GLU A 55 -0.69 2.15 15.45
C GLU A 55 -2.16 2.20 15.87
N GLY A 56 -2.89 1.12 15.67
CA GLY A 56 -4.32 1.01 15.95
C GLY A 56 -5.22 1.57 14.84
N GLU A 57 -4.68 2.21 13.80
CA GLU A 57 -5.49 2.58 12.63
C GLU A 57 -5.98 1.32 11.90
N SER A 58 -7.27 1.29 11.55
CA SER A 58 -7.81 0.22 10.72
C SER A 58 -7.74 0.60 9.24
N VAL A 59 -7.18 -0.29 8.44
CA VAL A 59 -6.91 -0.07 7.02
C VAL A 59 -7.59 -1.10 6.14
N ILE A 60 -7.92 -0.68 4.93
CA ILE A 60 -8.30 -1.58 3.84
C ILE A 60 -7.14 -1.65 2.86
N ILE A 61 -6.67 -2.86 2.62
CA ILE A 61 -5.60 -3.16 1.68
C ILE A 61 -6.24 -3.49 0.33
N ASN A 62 -5.85 -2.78 -0.72
CA ASN A 62 -6.31 -3.05 -2.09
C ASN A 62 -5.33 -4.00 -2.80
N MET A 63 -5.64 -5.28 -2.77
CA MET A 63 -4.83 -6.31 -3.43
C MET A 63 -4.88 -6.22 -4.96
N ALA A 64 -5.99 -5.77 -5.54
CA ALA A 64 -6.12 -5.65 -7.00
C ALA A 64 -5.18 -4.58 -7.58
N ALA A 65 -4.89 -3.52 -6.82
CA ALA A 65 -3.97 -2.48 -7.26
C ALA A 65 -2.54 -3.01 -7.53
N ASN A 66 -2.19 -4.18 -6.98
CA ASN A 66 -0.89 -4.81 -7.20
C ASN A 66 -0.73 -5.39 -8.61
N TYR A 67 -1.85 -5.66 -9.30
CA TYR A 67 -1.86 -6.22 -10.66
C TYR A 67 -2.00 -5.17 -11.75
N VAL A 68 -2.15 -3.89 -11.39
CA VAL A 68 -2.35 -2.79 -12.34
C VAL A 68 -1.17 -1.82 -12.29
N GLY A 69 -0.35 -1.83 -13.35
CA GLY A 69 0.82 -0.97 -13.51
C GLY A 69 2.02 -1.33 -12.61
N ASP A 70 3.11 -0.59 -12.79
CA ASP A 70 4.38 -0.84 -12.13
C ASP A 70 4.43 -0.21 -10.74
N ILE A 71 5.21 -0.82 -9.84
CA ILE A 71 5.56 -0.23 -8.55
C ILE A 71 6.50 0.94 -8.80
N LYS A 72 6.18 2.09 -8.23
CA LYS A 72 6.95 3.32 -8.38
C LYS A 72 7.70 3.65 -7.09
N ARG A 73 8.76 4.44 -7.23
CA ARG A 73 9.45 5.00 -6.07
C ARG A 73 8.47 5.79 -5.20
N PHE A 74 8.63 5.64 -3.91
CA PHE A 74 7.81 6.22 -2.84
C PHE A 74 6.38 5.67 -2.73
N ASP A 75 5.99 4.68 -3.53
CA ASP A 75 4.75 3.96 -3.26
C ASP A 75 4.79 3.35 -1.85
N VAL A 76 3.69 3.49 -1.12
CA VAL A 76 3.48 2.69 0.09
C VAL A 76 2.93 1.35 -0.33
N VAL A 77 3.56 0.29 0.11
CA VAL A 77 3.22 -1.08 -0.26
C VAL A 77 2.98 -1.94 0.97
N VAL A 78 2.21 -3.00 0.78
CA VAL A 78 2.08 -4.07 1.75
C VAL A 78 2.87 -5.26 1.23
N ALA A 79 3.84 -5.70 2.01
CA ALA A 79 4.69 -6.83 1.67
C ALA A 79 4.58 -7.92 2.73
N ARG A 80 4.72 -9.17 2.30
CA ARG A 80 4.77 -10.35 3.16
C ARG A 80 6.22 -10.63 3.56
N GLU A 81 6.47 -10.68 4.86
CA GLU A 81 7.76 -11.13 5.37
C GLU A 81 7.77 -12.67 5.44
N TYR A 82 8.72 -13.32 4.76
CA TYR A 82 8.70 -14.78 4.59
C TYR A 82 8.96 -15.58 5.86
N ARG A 83 9.67 -15.02 6.84
CA ARG A 83 10.03 -15.73 8.06
C ARG A 83 8.88 -15.81 9.06
N SER A 84 8.07 -14.75 9.15
CA SER A 84 6.96 -14.65 10.09
C SER A 84 5.58 -14.75 9.43
N ASP A 85 5.51 -14.72 8.09
CA ASP A 85 4.28 -14.57 7.29
C ASP A 85 3.48 -13.30 7.61
N ASP A 86 4.09 -12.35 8.33
CA ASP A 86 3.47 -11.09 8.70
C ASP A 86 3.36 -10.15 7.51
N LEU A 87 2.33 -9.31 7.55
CA LEU A 87 2.15 -8.23 6.59
C LEU A 87 2.82 -6.95 7.10
N TRP A 88 3.80 -6.49 6.35
CA TRP A 88 4.51 -5.25 6.62
C TRP A 88 4.07 -4.15 5.68
N VAL A 89 3.74 -3.00 6.24
CA VAL A 89 3.53 -1.79 5.44
C VAL A 89 4.83 -1.00 5.43
N LYS A 90 5.36 -0.71 4.24
CA LYS A 90 6.62 0.02 4.04
C LYS A 90 6.53 0.90 2.79
N ARG A 91 7.51 1.78 2.64
CA ARG A 91 7.67 2.63 1.47
C ARG A 91 8.76 2.11 0.56
N VAL A 92 8.51 2.13 -0.73
CA VAL A 92 9.49 1.79 -1.77
C VAL A 92 10.51 2.91 -1.89
N ILE A 93 11.76 2.64 -1.52
CA ILE A 93 12.87 3.58 -1.66
C ILE A 93 13.76 3.20 -2.83
N GLY A 94 14.05 1.92 -3.01
CA GLY A 94 14.85 1.43 -4.14
C GLY A 94 14.02 0.60 -5.10
N LEU A 95 14.28 0.79 -6.39
CA LEU A 95 13.70 0.02 -7.49
C LEU A 95 14.71 -0.99 -8.03
N PRO A 96 14.27 -2.02 -8.78
CA PRO A 96 15.15 -3.01 -9.38
C PRO A 96 16.34 -2.40 -10.15
N GLY A 97 17.53 -2.93 -9.92
CA GLY A 97 18.76 -2.53 -10.59
C GLY A 97 19.46 -1.31 -10.03
N GLU A 98 18.93 -0.68 -8.98
CA GLU A 98 19.49 0.52 -8.37
C GLU A 98 20.41 0.20 -7.18
N THR A 99 21.30 1.12 -6.88
CA THR A 99 22.08 1.16 -5.63
C THR A 99 21.61 2.32 -4.79
N ILE A 100 21.20 2.03 -3.54
CA ILE A 100 20.63 2.99 -2.62
C ILE A 100 21.65 3.32 -1.55
N SER A 101 21.88 4.60 -1.28
CA SER A 101 22.67 4.98 -0.12
C SER A 101 22.07 6.17 0.63
N TYR A 102 22.21 6.15 1.94
CA TYR A 102 21.98 7.28 2.82
C TYR A 102 23.33 7.76 3.34
N ARG A 103 23.62 9.04 3.20
CA ARG A 103 24.83 9.70 3.70
C ARG A 103 24.41 10.99 4.39
N GLU A 104 24.76 11.11 5.65
CA GLU A 104 24.39 12.29 6.44
C GLU A 104 22.89 12.61 6.40
N GLY A 105 22.05 11.56 6.42
CA GLY A 105 20.59 11.67 6.37
C GLY A 105 20.01 11.99 4.99
N VAL A 106 20.82 12.06 3.94
CA VAL A 106 20.39 12.35 2.57
C VAL A 106 20.33 11.07 1.75
N LEU A 107 19.25 10.87 1.01
CA LEU A 107 19.06 9.75 0.09
C LEU A 107 19.82 10.01 -1.23
N TYR A 108 20.53 8.98 -1.68
CA TYR A 108 21.15 8.92 -3.01
C TYR A 108 20.72 7.64 -3.72
N ILE A 109 20.37 7.74 -5.00
CA ILE A 109 20.05 6.64 -5.90
C ILE A 109 21.08 6.66 -7.03
N ASP A 110 21.85 5.58 -7.18
CA ASP A 110 22.96 5.50 -8.14
C ASP A 110 23.91 6.72 -8.06
N GLY A 111 24.15 7.19 -6.83
CA GLY A 111 25.00 8.34 -6.55
C GLY A 111 24.34 9.72 -6.72
N ASN A 112 23.11 9.79 -7.23
CA ASN A 112 22.37 11.04 -7.41
C ASN A 112 21.50 11.34 -6.19
N LYS A 113 21.58 12.58 -5.69
CA LYS A 113 20.75 13.03 -4.56
C LYS A 113 19.27 13.06 -4.94
N VAL A 114 18.43 12.48 -4.08
CA VAL A 114 16.98 12.41 -4.25
C VAL A 114 16.29 12.98 -3.00
N ALA A 115 15.30 13.85 -3.20
CA ALA A 115 14.49 14.37 -2.11
C ALA A 115 13.43 13.37 -1.67
N GLU A 116 13.09 13.41 -0.38
CA GLU A 116 12.04 12.58 0.24
C GLU A 116 10.87 13.46 0.73
N PRO A 117 10.00 13.93 -0.19
CA PRO A 117 8.99 14.95 0.12
C PRO A 117 7.90 14.46 1.08
N PHE A 118 7.73 13.15 1.21
CA PHE A 118 6.75 12.51 2.08
C PHE A 118 7.14 12.52 3.57
N LEU A 119 8.40 12.81 3.89
CA LEU A 119 8.84 12.90 5.28
C LEU A 119 8.32 14.19 5.92
N ASP A 120 7.55 14.05 7.00
CA ASP A 120 7.07 15.18 7.79
C ASP A 120 8.25 15.89 8.47
N LYS A 121 8.51 17.12 8.08
CA LYS A 121 9.66 17.89 8.56
C LYS A 121 9.59 18.15 10.06
N SER A 122 8.40 18.38 10.61
CA SER A 122 8.21 18.65 12.03
C SER A 122 8.53 17.40 12.85
N TYR A 123 8.08 16.24 12.38
CA TYR A 123 8.41 14.95 12.97
C TYR A 123 9.90 14.63 12.91
N VAL A 124 10.51 14.86 11.75
CA VAL A 124 11.97 14.67 11.57
C VAL A 124 12.76 15.48 12.60
N GLU A 125 12.46 16.77 12.77
CA GLU A 125 13.17 17.62 13.73
C GLU A 125 12.88 17.22 15.18
N GLN A 126 11.64 16.83 15.48
CA GLN A 126 11.26 16.32 16.80
C GLN A 126 12.05 15.06 17.17
N VAL A 127 12.17 14.10 16.25
CA VAL A 127 12.92 12.86 16.49
C VAL A 127 14.39 13.15 16.68
N LYS A 128 15.01 13.98 15.83
CA LYS A 128 16.41 14.37 15.94
C LYS A 128 16.71 15.01 17.30
N SER A 129 15.83 15.91 17.76
CA SER A 129 15.96 16.56 19.08
C SER A 129 15.83 15.55 20.22
N ARG A 130 14.83 14.65 20.16
CA ARG A 130 14.57 13.64 21.21
C ARG A 130 15.71 12.62 21.33
N THR A 131 16.26 12.20 20.21
CA THR A 131 17.32 11.17 20.15
C THR A 131 18.73 11.76 20.20
N ASN A 132 18.85 13.07 20.19
CA ASN A 132 20.13 13.81 20.11
C ASN A 132 20.97 13.34 18.91
N THR A 133 20.33 13.05 17.77
CA THR A 133 21.00 12.60 16.55
C THR A 133 21.09 13.74 15.53
N LYS A 134 22.22 13.82 14.85
CA LYS A 134 22.42 14.83 13.82
C LYS A 134 21.55 14.55 12.59
N TYR A 135 21.34 13.28 12.28
CA TYR A 135 20.63 12.84 11.07
C TYR A 135 19.43 11.95 11.43
N PHE A 136 18.31 12.15 10.73
CA PHE A 136 17.09 11.36 10.93
C PHE A 136 17.22 9.94 10.38
N THR A 137 17.92 9.77 9.27
CA THR A 137 18.23 8.47 8.69
C THR A 137 19.73 8.21 8.84
N GLN A 138 20.07 7.06 9.41
CA GLN A 138 21.47 6.67 9.56
C GLN A 138 22.09 6.32 8.21
N ASP A 139 23.41 6.41 8.14
CA ASP A 139 24.16 6.04 6.95
C ASP A 139 23.96 4.57 6.62
N TYR A 140 23.71 4.29 5.35
CA TYR A 140 23.44 2.98 4.82
C TYR A 140 23.84 2.92 3.35
N THR A 141 24.27 1.76 2.87
CA THR A 141 24.48 1.52 1.44
C THR A 141 24.05 0.10 1.12
N SER A 142 23.17 -0.04 0.13
CA SER A 142 22.77 -1.35 -0.39
C SER A 142 23.80 -1.87 -1.38
N GLU A 143 23.80 -3.19 -1.58
CA GLU A 143 24.29 -3.73 -2.85
C GLU A 143 23.36 -3.27 -3.99
N LYS A 144 23.77 -3.52 -5.24
CA LYS A 144 22.92 -3.28 -6.39
C LYS A 144 21.72 -4.22 -6.34
N LEU A 145 20.51 -3.67 -6.31
CA LEU A 145 19.27 -4.44 -6.26
C LEU A 145 19.14 -5.33 -7.50
N GLY A 146 18.68 -6.55 -7.30
CA GLY A 146 18.36 -7.49 -8.37
C GLY A 146 17.21 -7.02 -9.26
N ARG A 147 16.92 -7.78 -10.32
CA ARG A 147 15.89 -7.40 -11.33
C ARG A 147 14.47 -7.36 -10.80
N ASP A 148 14.20 -8.03 -9.69
CA ASP A 148 12.90 -8.14 -9.03
C ASP A 148 12.93 -7.69 -7.57
N GLU A 149 14.01 -7.00 -7.16
CA GLU A 149 14.23 -6.60 -5.78
C GLU A 149 13.92 -5.13 -5.55
N TYR A 150 13.28 -4.86 -4.42
CA TYR A 150 12.86 -3.55 -3.95
C TYR A 150 13.42 -3.28 -2.56
N LEU A 151 13.98 -2.10 -2.34
CA LEU A 151 14.36 -1.66 -1.01
C LEU A 151 13.15 -1.00 -0.35
N LEU A 152 12.59 -1.64 0.65
CA LEU A 152 11.43 -1.18 1.40
C LEU A 152 11.88 -0.60 2.74
N VAL A 153 11.49 0.65 3.04
CA VAL A 153 11.91 1.37 4.25
C VAL A 153 10.70 1.97 4.95
N GLY A 154 10.71 1.95 6.28
CA GLY A 154 9.69 2.62 7.08
C GLY A 154 9.88 4.13 7.13
N ASP A 155 8.79 4.89 7.25
CA ASP A 155 8.85 6.34 7.38
C ASP A 155 9.42 6.76 8.74
N ASN A 156 9.23 5.95 9.77
CA ASN A 156 9.90 6.09 11.07
C ASN A 156 11.32 5.48 11.02
N ARG A 157 12.25 6.21 10.48
CA ARG A 157 13.61 5.77 10.14
C ARG A 157 14.38 5.14 11.31
N ASN A 158 14.14 5.61 12.52
CA ASN A 158 14.87 5.16 13.71
C ASN A 158 14.29 3.90 14.36
N GLU A 159 12.99 3.64 14.17
CA GLU A 159 12.28 2.54 14.83
C GLU A 159 11.76 1.48 13.85
N SER A 160 12.11 1.60 12.57
CA SER A 160 11.67 0.66 11.55
C SER A 160 12.65 -0.48 11.38
N LEU A 161 12.17 -1.71 11.60
CA LEU A 161 12.81 -2.89 11.05
C LEU A 161 12.39 -3.00 9.58
N ASP A 162 13.36 -2.93 8.66
CA ASP A 162 13.12 -2.87 7.21
C ASP A 162 14.34 -3.34 6.41
N SER A 163 14.32 -3.14 5.10
CA SER A 163 15.36 -3.63 4.17
C SER A 163 16.78 -3.14 4.48
N ARG A 164 16.96 -2.13 5.32
CA ARG A 164 18.28 -1.65 5.74
C ARG A 164 18.94 -2.60 6.75
N ASN A 165 18.16 -3.45 7.38
CA ASN A 165 18.67 -4.47 8.27
C ASN A 165 19.13 -5.68 7.43
N GLU A 166 20.38 -6.11 7.59
CA GLU A 166 20.97 -7.24 6.85
C GLU A 166 20.17 -8.55 7.02
N ALA A 167 19.55 -8.75 8.19
CA ALA A 167 18.70 -9.91 8.42
C ALA A 167 17.39 -9.88 7.64
N VAL A 168 16.92 -8.74 7.17
CA VAL A 168 15.71 -8.57 6.35
C VAL A 168 16.08 -8.54 4.88
N GLY A 169 16.95 -7.61 4.49
CA GLY A 169 17.36 -7.39 3.11
C GLY A 169 16.25 -6.85 2.21
N PRO A 170 16.50 -6.80 0.88
CA PRO A 170 15.52 -6.37 -0.09
C PRO A 170 14.36 -7.36 -0.24
N PHE A 171 13.19 -6.85 -0.60
CA PHE A 171 11.99 -7.64 -0.87
C PHE A 171 11.87 -7.94 -2.36
N LYS A 172 11.47 -9.16 -2.69
CA LYS A 172 11.15 -9.53 -4.07
C LYS A 172 9.77 -9.03 -4.48
N ARG A 173 9.58 -8.86 -5.79
CA ARG A 173 8.29 -8.42 -6.36
C ARG A 173 7.10 -9.27 -5.90
N GLU A 174 7.29 -10.58 -5.79
CA GLU A 174 6.25 -11.53 -5.38
C GLU A 174 5.81 -11.38 -3.92
N GLN A 175 6.68 -10.83 -3.05
CA GLN A 175 6.34 -10.53 -1.66
C GLN A 175 5.45 -9.32 -1.52
N ILE A 176 5.42 -8.42 -2.52
CA ILE A 176 4.58 -7.22 -2.50
C ILE A 176 3.18 -7.60 -2.96
N ILE A 177 2.24 -7.62 -2.03
CA ILE A 177 0.87 -8.11 -2.25
C ILE A 177 -0.15 -7.01 -2.52
N ALA A 178 0.17 -5.75 -2.16
CA ALA A 178 -0.72 -4.63 -2.41
C ALA A 178 0.05 -3.30 -2.52
N ARG A 179 -0.59 -2.32 -3.16
CA ARG A 179 -0.11 -0.94 -3.25
C ARG A 179 -1.13 0.01 -2.66
N GLY A 180 -0.68 0.82 -1.71
CA GLY A 180 -1.52 1.72 -0.96
C GLY A 180 -2.45 1.02 0.01
N VAL A 181 -2.87 1.77 1.00
CA VAL A 181 -3.85 1.38 1.99
C VAL A 181 -4.84 2.52 2.20
N PHE A 182 -6.10 2.20 2.48
CA PHE A 182 -7.10 3.19 2.84
C PHE A 182 -7.38 3.10 4.34
N VAL A 183 -7.00 4.14 5.09
CA VAL A 183 -7.33 4.26 6.50
C VAL A 183 -8.81 4.61 6.62
N TYR A 184 -9.60 3.77 7.29
CA TYR A 184 -11.02 4.00 7.47
C TYR A 184 -11.43 4.18 8.93
N LYS A 185 -10.57 3.83 9.89
CA LYS A 185 -10.77 4.13 11.31
C LYS A 185 -9.47 4.71 11.91
N PRO A 186 -9.60 5.71 12.81
CA PRO A 186 -10.82 6.43 13.13
C PRO A 186 -11.35 7.23 11.92
N PHE A 187 -12.67 7.33 11.77
CA PHE A 187 -13.28 8.01 10.60
C PHE A 187 -12.84 9.46 10.43
N SER A 188 -12.47 10.14 11.53
CA SER A 188 -11.93 11.51 11.49
C SER A 188 -10.58 11.63 10.80
N LYS A 189 -9.85 10.51 10.62
CA LYS A 189 -8.55 10.42 9.96
C LYS A 189 -8.61 9.62 8.65
N ALA A 190 -9.82 9.37 8.12
CA ALA A 190 -9.98 8.60 6.89
C ALA A 190 -9.19 9.23 5.73
N ARG A 191 -8.29 8.44 5.13
CA ARG A 191 -7.40 8.90 4.06
C ARG A 191 -6.85 7.73 3.26
N TYR A 192 -6.46 8.01 2.03
CA TYR A 192 -5.65 7.08 1.24
C TYR A 192 -4.17 7.35 1.47
N VAL A 193 -3.42 6.27 1.70
CA VAL A 193 -1.96 6.30 1.84
C VAL A 193 -1.39 5.41 0.73
N GLY A 194 -0.84 6.03 -0.28
CA GLY A 194 -0.34 5.34 -1.47
C GLY A 194 0.96 5.96 -1.96
N ASN A 195 0.88 6.81 -2.97
CA ASN A 195 2.06 7.43 -3.57
C ASN A 195 2.63 8.52 -2.66
N GLY A 196 3.96 8.67 -2.68
CA GLY A 196 4.68 9.70 -1.93
C GLY A 196 4.65 11.06 -2.63
N GLY A 197 3.47 11.51 -3.04
CA GLY A 197 3.30 12.84 -3.63
C GLY A 197 2.23 13.58 -2.90
#